data_6cbfaea95838aa7807c8cc505dab2726
#
_entry.id   6cbfaea95838aa7807c8cc505dab2726
#
_cell.length_a   1.000
_cell.length_b   1.000
_cell.length_c   1.000
_cell.angle_alpha   90.00
_cell.angle_beta   90.00
_cell.angle_gamma   90.00
#
_symmetry.space_group_name_H-M   'P 1'
#
loop_
_entity.id
_entity.type
_entity.pdbx_description
1 polymer ?
#
loop_
_entity_poly.entity_id
_entity_poly.type
_entity_poly.pdbx_seq_one_letter_code
_entity_poly.pdbx_strand_id
1 'polypeptide(L)'
;MKQNITLSIAIAMTLTTALPLPAMAACANGKCWGAVGVGPNGAWGSAYDYPSQNAAAQTVQNHCDGNCTTIKTFYNSCGAIAQGDYGGWGWAWNVNKDEAQSSAIAYCVPNDRNCRIAVWACTSR
;
A
#
# COMPACT_ATOMS: atom_id res chain seq x y z
N MET A 1 -24.52 48.79 -52.25
CA MET A 1 -24.87 48.17 -50.93
C MET A 1 -23.99 46.94 -50.73
N LYS A 2 -22.99 47.06 -49.88
CA LYS A 2 -22.15 45.90 -49.49
C LYS A 2 -22.70 45.30 -48.19
N GLN A 3 -23.23 44.08 -48.27
CA GLN A 3 -23.63 43.34 -47.10
C GLN A 3 -22.38 42.69 -46.52
N ASN A 4 -22.01 43.08 -45.30
CA ASN A 4 -20.97 42.40 -44.52
C ASN A 4 -21.62 41.21 -43.83
N ILE A 5 -21.27 40.01 -44.28
CA ILE A 5 -21.65 38.77 -43.60
C ILE A 5 -20.58 38.53 -42.54
N THR A 6 -20.91 38.78 -41.29
CA THR A 6 -20.08 38.40 -40.15
C THR A 6 -20.30 36.92 -39.88
N LEU A 7 -19.30 36.11 -40.17
CA LEU A 7 -19.29 34.69 -39.86
C LEU A 7 -18.94 34.54 -38.38
N SER A 8 -19.95 34.26 -37.54
CA SER A 8 -19.73 33.92 -36.14
C SER A 8 -19.26 32.48 -36.04
N ILE A 9 -17.98 32.31 -35.74
CA ILE A 9 -17.43 30.98 -35.44
C ILE A 9 -17.79 30.65 -33.98
N ALA A 10 -18.78 29.75 -33.79
CA ALA A 10 -19.06 29.18 -32.49
C ALA A 10 -18.00 28.13 -32.16
N ILE A 11 -17.10 28.45 -31.24
CA ILE A 11 -16.14 27.48 -30.69
C ILE A 11 -16.91 26.61 -29.70
N ALA A 12 -17.28 25.39 -30.11
CA ALA A 12 -17.82 24.40 -29.21
C ALA A 12 -16.69 23.90 -28.29
N MET A 13 -16.66 24.39 -27.07
CA MET A 13 -15.81 23.79 -26.00
C MET A 13 -16.40 22.44 -25.64
N THR A 14 -15.80 21.38 -26.13
CA THR A 14 -16.09 20.03 -25.65
C THR A 14 -15.47 19.88 -24.27
N LEU A 15 -16.30 19.93 -23.25
CA LEU A 15 -15.90 19.54 -21.88
C LEU A 15 -15.65 18.03 -21.90
N THR A 16 -14.38 17.64 -21.99
CA THR A 16 -13.98 16.26 -21.74
C THR A 16 -14.05 16.02 -20.23
N THR A 17 -15.16 15.43 -19.78
CA THR A 17 -15.27 14.94 -18.41
C THR A 17 -14.35 13.72 -18.28
N ALA A 18 -13.20 13.88 -17.59
CA ALA A 18 -12.37 12.75 -17.23
C ALA A 18 -13.16 11.87 -16.23
N LEU A 19 -13.52 10.64 -16.64
CA LEU A 19 -14.12 9.67 -15.73
C LEU A 19 -13.03 9.23 -14.72
N PRO A 20 -13.36 9.16 -13.41
CA PRO A 20 -12.43 8.64 -12.43
C PRO A 20 -12.10 7.18 -12.80
N LEU A 21 -10.80 6.86 -12.90
CA LEU A 21 -10.34 5.48 -13.09
C LEU A 21 -10.79 4.64 -11.88
N PRO A 22 -11.30 3.41 -12.07
CA PRO A 22 -11.58 2.53 -10.96
C PRO A 22 -10.32 2.31 -10.12
N ALA A 23 -10.45 2.17 -8.79
CA ALA A 23 -9.34 1.98 -7.86
C ALA A 23 -8.39 0.84 -8.26
N MET A 24 -8.89 -0.17 -9.00
CA MET A 24 -8.11 -1.28 -9.55
C MET A 24 -7.16 -0.91 -10.70
N ALA A 25 -7.25 0.31 -11.27
CA ALA A 25 -6.32 0.74 -12.33
C ALA A 25 -4.88 0.91 -11.82
N ALA A 26 -4.66 1.09 -10.50
CA ALA A 26 -3.34 1.12 -9.88
C ALA A 26 -2.70 -0.27 -9.80
N CYS A 27 -3.46 -1.35 -9.99
CA CYS A 27 -3.05 -2.75 -9.85
C CYS A 27 -3.28 -3.47 -11.19
N ALA A 28 -2.49 -3.10 -12.20
CA ALA A 28 -2.72 -3.43 -13.62
C ALA A 28 -2.82 -4.93 -13.93
N ASN A 29 -2.27 -5.82 -13.11
CA ASN A 29 -2.25 -7.28 -13.33
C ASN A 29 -3.24 -8.02 -12.41
N GLY A 30 -4.23 -7.33 -11.85
CA GLY A 30 -5.15 -7.92 -10.87
C GLY A 30 -4.51 -8.20 -9.51
N LYS A 31 -3.26 -7.79 -9.31
CA LYS A 31 -2.54 -7.90 -8.04
C LYS A 31 -2.22 -6.52 -7.50
N CYS A 32 -2.87 -6.16 -6.41
CA CYS A 32 -2.53 -4.98 -5.63
C CYS A 32 -1.49 -5.36 -4.59
N TRP A 33 -0.26 -4.93 -4.76
CA TRP A 33 0.84 -5.26 -3.87
C TRP A 33 0.89 -4.33 -2.67
N GLY A 34 1.10 -4.92 -1.52
CA GLY A 34 1.39 -4.24 -0.29
C GLY A 34 2.71 -4.71 0.32
N ALA A 35 3.21 -3.95 1.26
CA ALA A 35 4.38 -4.31 2.03
C ALA A 35 4.29 -3.70 3.43
N VAL A 36 4.90 -4.37 4.38
CA VAL A 36 5.10 -3.89 5.75
C VAL A 36 6.55 -4.13 6.14
N GLY A 37 7.12 -3.23 6.91
CA GLY A 37 8.50 -3.33 7.32
C GLY A 37 8.73 -2.78 8.72
N VAL A 38 9.74 -3.34 9.39
CA VAL A 38 10.22 -2.90 10.70
C VAL A 38 11.74 -2.88 10.71
N GLY A 39 12.29 -2.10 11.60
CA GLY A 39 13.72 -2.04 11.84
C GLY A 39 14.02 -1.65 13.29
N PRO A 40 15.30 -1.44 13.62
CA PRO A 40 15.71 -1.05 14.97
C PRO A 40 15.19 0.34 15.34
N ASN A 41 15.13 0.60 16.64
CA ASN A 41 14.74 1.89 17.21
C ASN A 41 13.31 2.32 16.83
N GLY A 42 12.39 1.36 16.66
CA GLY A 42 11.00 1.64 16.33
C GLY A 42 10.76 2.04 14.87
N ALA A 43 11.71 1.81 13.98
CA ALA A 43 11.51 2.06 12.55
C ALA A 43 10.41 1.17 11.98
N TRP A 44 9.53 1.75 11.18
CA TRP A 44 8.47 1.01 10.50
C TRP A 44 8.06 1.72 9.21
N GLY A 45 7.46 0.97 8.32
CA GLY A 45 6.89 1.49 7.08
C GLY A 45 5.81 0.58 6.55
N SER A 46 4.90 1.15 5.77
CA SER A 46 3.84 0.41 5.10
C SER A 46 3.60 0.96 3.70
N ALA A 47 3.09 0.11 2.84
CA ALA A 47 2.67 0.45 1.49
C ALA A 47 1.50 -0.43 1.07
N TYR A 48 0.61 0.10 0.23
CA TYR A 48 -0.52 -0.65 -0.32
C TYR A 48 -0.88 -0.12 -1.70
N ASP A 49 -1.51 -0.98 -2.50
CA ASP A 49 -1.99 -0.67 -3.85
C ASP A 49 -0.88 -0.26 -4.83
N TYR A 50 0.25 -0.93 -4.75
CA TYR A 50 1.34 -0.77 -5.71
C TYR A 50 1.24 -1.80 -6.85
N PRO A 51 1.72 -1.45 -8.06
CA PRO A 51 1.61 -2.34 -9.22
C PRO A 51 2.58 -3.52 -9.19
N SER A 52 3.61 -3.49 -8.34
CA SER A 52 4.61 -4.54 -8.24
C SER A 52 5.10 -4.75 -6.82
N GLN A 53 5.60 -5.95 -6.56
CA GLN A 53 6.23 -6.31 -5.31
C GLN A 53 7.41 -5.39 -4.97
N ASN A 54 8.28 -5.14 -5.95
CA ASN A 54 9.45 -4.28 -5.76
C ASN A 54 9.06 -2.84 -5.44
N ALA A 55 8.05 -2.29 -6.11
CA ALA A 55 7.58 -0.93 -5.85
C ALA A 55 7.01 -0.79 -4.42
N ALA A 56 6.25 -1.79 -3.95
CA ALA A 56 5.74 -1.80 -2.58
C ALA A 56 6.88 -1.88 -1.55
N ALA A 57 7.82 -2.79 -1.73
CA ALA A 57 8.97 -2.95 -0.83
C ALA A 57 9.85 -1.70 -0.78
N GLN A 58 10.11 -1.08 -1.93
CA GLN A 58 10.91 0.14 -2.01
C GLN A 58 10.23 1.32 -1.34
N THR A 59 8.90 1.43 -1.46
CA THR A 59 8.12 2.44 -0.77
C THR A 59 8.21 2.28 0.75
N VAL A 60 8.13 1.05 1.26
CA VAL A 60 8.33 0.77 2.69
C VAL A 60 9.72 1.22 3.14
N GLN A 61 10.77 0.88 2.38
CA GLN A 61 12.13 1.28 2.73
C GLN A 61 12.28 2.81 2.78
N ASN A 62 11.64 3.52 1.87
CA ASN A 62 11.62 4.98 1.88
C ASN A 62 10.90 5.54 3.11
N HIS A 63 9.76 4.94 3.50
CA HIS A 63 9.03 5.34 4.72
C HIS A 63 9.82 5.05 6.01
N CYS A 64 10.71 4.08 5.98
CA CYS A 64 11.61 3.76 7.09
C CYS A 64 12.89 4.60 7.09
N ASP A 65 13.04 5.56 6.19
CA ASP A 65 14.31 6.30 5.99
C ASP A 65 15.52 5.38 5.78
N GLY A 66 15.32 4.24 5.11
CA GLY A 66 16.34 3.22 4.90
C GLY A 66 16.63 2.30 6.09
N ASN A 67 15.90 2.44 7.19
CA ASN A 67 16.21 1.73 8.45
C ASN A 67 15.44 0.41 8.63
N CYS A 68 14.52 0.05 7.72
CA CYS A 68 13.85 -1.24 7.81
C CYS A 68 14.81 -2.38 7.45
N THR A 69 14.97 -3.31 8.38
CA THR A 69 15.80 -4.52 8.23
C THR A 69 14.97 -5.75 7.86
N THR A 70 13.67 -5.70 8.06
CA THR A 70 12.72 -6.75 7.71
C THR A 70 11.57 -6.14 6.92
N ILE A 71 11.40 -6.58 5.67
CA ILE A 71 10.30 -6.14 4.81
C ILE A 71 9.59 -7.38 4.27
N LYS A 72 8.26 -7.41 4.39
CA LYS A 72 7.41 -8.48 3.91
C LYS A 72 6.39 -7.94 2.93
N THR A 73 6.23 -8.62 1.82
CA THR A 73 5.29 -8.24 0.76
C THR A 73 4.12 -9.22 0.69
N PHE A 74 2.99 -8.72 0.26
CA PHE A 74 1.75 -9.49 0.09
C PHE A 74 0.92 -8.85 -1.02
N TYR A 75 -0.10 -9.54 -1.50
CA TYR A 75 -1.01 -8.99 -2.49
C TYR A 75 -2.47 -9.34 -2.19
N ASN A 76 -3.39 -8.47 -2.60
CA ASN A 76 -4.85 -8.64 -2.49
C ASN A 76 -5.30 -9.11 -1.09
N SER A 77 -4.72 -8.53 -0.06
CA SER A 77 -4.93 -8.96 1.32
C SER A 77 -4.45 -7.90 2.30
N CYS A 78 -4.42 -8.28 3.57
CA CYS A 78 -3.78 -7.50 4.65
C CYS A 78 -2.51 -8.22 5.10
N GLY A 79 -1.46 -7.46 5.40
CA GLY A 79 -0.23 -7.96 6.00
C GLY A 79 0.05 -7.26 7.31
N ALA A 80 0.68 -7.95 8.25
CA ALA A 80 1.03 -7.40 9.56
C ALA A 80 2.36 -7.95 10.05
N ILE A 81 3.12 -7.12 10.77
CA ILE A 81 4.27 -7.53 11.55
C ILE A 81 4.00 -7.20 13.01
N ALA A 82 4.17 -8.19 13.87
CA ALA A 82 4.24 -8.02 15.32
C ALA A 82 5.72 -8.00 15.75
N GLN A 83 6.03 -7.20 16.74
CA GLN A 83 7.38 -7.09 17.28
C GLN A 83 7.34 -7.09 18.80
N GLY A 84 8.30 -7.77 19.42
CA GLY A 84 8.44 -7.84 20.86
C GLY A 84 9.48 -6.87 21.40
N ASP A 85 9.72 -6.95 22.71
CA ASP A 85 10.57 -6.00 23.44
C ASP A 85 12.04 -6.01 23.00
N TYR A 86 12.53 -7.15 22.50
CA TYR A 86 13.95 -7.31 22.11
C TYR A 86 14.16 -7.35 20.59
N GLY A 87 13.17 -6.88 19.82
CA GLY A 87 13.27 -6.83 18.37
C GLY A 87 12.93 -8.15 17.65
N GLY A 88 12.57 -9.19 18.38
CA GLY A 88 12.00 -10.39 17.79
C GLY A 88 10.67 -10.08 17.11
N TRP A 89 10.36 -10.77 16.03
CA TRP A 89 9.19 -10.46 15.23
C TRP A 89 8.48 -11.70 14.69
N GLY A 90 7.25 -11.49 14.28
CA GLY A 90 6.45 -12.44 13.51
C GLY A 90 5.66 -11.70 12.46
N TRP A 91 5.35 -12.37 11.36
CA TRP A 91 4.54 -11.75 10.33
C TRP A 91 3.49 -12.73 9.79
N ALA A 92 2.40 -12.18 9.29
CA ALA A 92 1.37 -12.94 8.61
C ALA A 92 0.63 -12.06 7.61
N TRP A 93 -0.01 -12.70 6.65
CA TRP A 93 -0.93 -12.07 5.74
C TRP A 93 -2.22 -12.88 5.64
N ASN A 94 -3.33 -12.18 5.50
CA ASN A 94 -4.66 -12.77 5.40
C ASN A 94 -5.61 -11.76 4.74
N VAL A 95 -6.64 -12.24 4.07
CA VAL A 95 -7.69 -11.36 3.55
C VAL A 95 -8.46 -10.64 4.67
N ASN A 96 -8.46 -11.20 5.86
CA ASN A 96 -9.02 -10.59 7.06
C ASN A 96 -7.90 -9.92 7.87
N LYS A 97 -8.05 -8.63 8.13
CA LYS A 97 -7.05 -7.83 8.86
C LYS A 97 -6.80 -8.36 10.27
N ASP A 98 -7.87 -8.69 11.00
CA ASP A 98 -7.75 -9.14 12.39
C ASP A 98 -7.04 -10.50 12.48
N GLU A 99 -7.29 -11.38 11.52
CA GLU A 99 -6.58 -12.66 11.42
C GLU A 99 -5.11 -12.48 11.05
N ALA A 100 -4.78 -11.56 10.13
CA ALA A 100 -3.40 -11.25 9.82
C ALA A 100 -2.65 -10.76 11.06
N GLN A 101 -3.26 -9.86 11.83
CA GLN A 101 -2.66 -9.33 13.06
C GLN A 101 -2.52 -10.41 14.14
N SER A 102 -3.55 -11.18 14.40
CA SER A 102 -3.51 -12.26 15.40
C SER A 102 -2.44 -13.30 15.06
N SER A 103 -2.34 -13.68 13.81
CA SER A 103 -1.33 -14.64 13.33
C SER A 103 0.08 -14.06 13.43
N ALA A 104 0.27 -12.78 13.11
CA ALA A 104 1.57 -12.12 13.25
C ALA A 104 2.04 -12.13 14.72
N ILE A 105 1.14 -11.88 15.67
CA ILE A 105 1.43 -11.97 17.10
C ILE A 105 1.79 -13.41 17.48
N ALA A 106 1.02 -14.39 17.02
CA ALA A 106 1.29 -15.80 17.30
C ALA A 106 2.67 -16.25 16.80
N TYR A 107 3.10 -15.78 15.64
CA TYR A 107 4.44 -16.08 15.11
C TYR A 107 5.56 -15.30 15.81
N CYS A 108 5.26 -14.19 16.43
CA CYS A 108 6.22 -13.41 17.22
C CYS A 108 6.50 -14.05 18.59
N VAL A 109 5.48 -14.61 19.23
CA VAL A 109 5.54 -15.14 20.61
C VAL A 109 6.70 -16.11 20.85
N PRO A 110 7.02 -17.07 19.95
CA PRO A 110 8.17 -17.95 20.14
C PRO A 110 9.53 -17.24 20.07
N ASN A 111 9.58 -16.05 19.47
CA ASN A 111 10.82 -15.33 19.20
C ASN A 111 11.09 -14.20 20.21
N ASP A 112 10.07 -13.72 20.89
CA ASP A 112 10.18 -12.58 21.80
C ASP A 112 9.00 -12.57 22.79
N ARG A 113 9.01 -11.63 23.71
CA ARG A 113 7.94 -11.38 24.68
C ARG A 113 7.30 -10.03 24.46
N ASN A 114 6.08 -9.89 24.98
CA ASN A 114 5.26 -8.67 24.84
C ASN A 114 5.04 -8.30 23.38
N CYS A 115 4.83 -9.28 22.52
CA CYS A 115 4.58 -9.09 21.11
C CYS A 115 3.31 -8.28 20.88
N ARG A 116 3.42 -7.23 20.09
CA ARG A 116 2.34 -6.32 19.69
C ARG A 116 2.50 -5.95 18.23
N ILE A 117 1.41 -5.55 17.60
CA ILE A 117 1.45 -5.13 16.20
C ILE A 117 2.28 -3.85 16.09
N ALA A 118 3.36 -3.92 15.30
CA ALA A 118 4.21 -2.79 14.96
C ALA A 118 3.70 -2.05 13.72
N VAL A 119 3.21 -2.78 12.72
CA VAL A 119 2.73 -2.24 11.45
C VAL A 119 1.76 -3.21 10.79
N TRP A 120 0.78 -2.67 10.08
CA TRP A 120 -0.11 -3.43 9.20
C TRP A 120 -0.56 -2.57 8.03
N ALA A 121 -0.94 -3.21 6.94
CA ALA A 121 -1.56 -2.57 5.79
C ALA A 121 -2.50 -3.55 5.08
N CYS A 122 -3.53 -3.02 4.45
CA CYS A 122 -4.44 -3.77 3.60
C CYS A 122 -4.45 -3.19 2.20
N THR A 123 -4.41 -4.05 1.19
CA THR A 123 -4.57 -3.65 -0.20
C THR A 123 -6.03 -3.68 -0.62
N SER A 124 -6.35 -3.04 -1.74
CA SER A 124 -7.57 -3.30 -2.49
C SER A 124 -7.56 -4.74 -3.02
N ARG A 125 -8.75 -5.27 -3.34
CA ARG A 125 -8.92 -6.65 -3.85
C ARG A 125 -9.46 -6.65 -5.26
#